data_808cbd861b945c12d8e9bcb3b7a852e4
#
_entry.id   808cbd861b945c12d8e9bcb3b7a852e4
#
_cell.length_a   1.000
_cell.length_b   1.000
_cell.length_c   1.000
_cell.angle_alpha   90.00
_cell.angle_beta   90.00
_cell.angle_gamma   90.00
#
_symmetry.space_group_name_H-M   'P 1'
#
loop_
_entity.id
_entity.type
_entity.pdbx_description
1 polymer ?
#
loop_
_entity_poly.entity_id
_entity_poly.type
_entity_poly.pdbx_seq_one_letter_code
_entity_poly.pdbx_strand_id
1 'polypeptide(L)'
;MRIERLTPAIEGAALAYLRRAPYLNVFLTHTMLHDSRTGTRDDVAVAVDGRSVYGVAYCGRQLVIAAEPAALPAFAEHVRRRRGERMIVGDRDIVRAFWRLVADWHPKPRLIRDRQLVMLLEGGALRPYPRLAEVRHARPEESSAVADGSAEMVRQELAVDPRRGSPDFSTSVRHMIERKLWWVGVADGGICFICHIGPWCERTVQLQGIWTPPALRGRGLATASLGAICERLLEASPTISLYVNDFNEKAIALYRRVGFEHVGDFQTLLF
;
A
#
# COMPACT_ATOMS: atom_id res chain seq x y z
N MET A 1 26.56 -13.65 -0.06
CA MET A 1 25.25 -13.20 -0.53
C MET A 1 25.45 -12.09 -1.54
N ARG A 2 24.79 -12.10 -2.69
CA ARG A 2 24.89 -11.11 -3.77
C ARG A 2 23.50 -10.59 -4.16
N ILE A 3 23.47 -9.39 -4.71
CA ILE A 3 22.23 -8.82 -5.26
C ILE A 3 22.20 -9.05 -6.76
N GLU A 4 21.15 -9.67 -7.23
CA GLU A 4 20.87 -9.89 -8.65
C GLU A 4 19.63 -9.10 -9.09
N ARG A 5 19.55 -8.75 -10.37
CA ARG A 5 18.31 -8.27 -10.99
C ARG A 5 17.35 -9.42 -11.12
N LEU A 6 16.05 -9.12 -11.08
CA LEU A 6 15.03 -10.12 -11.33
C LEU A 6 15.17 -10.67 -12.76
N THR A 7 15.33 -11.98 -12.86
CA THR A 7 15.39 -12.71 -14.13
C THR A 7 14.40 -13.86 -14.11
N PRO A 8 14.00 -14.40 -15.26
CA PRO A 8 13.11 -15.58 -15.30
C PRO A 8 13.64 -16.78 -14.49
N ALA A 9 14.97 -16.92 -14.38
CA ALA A 9 15.61 -18.03 -13.66
C ALA A 9 15.39 -17.96 -12.13
N ILE A 10 15.29 -16.77 -11.54
CA ILE A 10 15.14 -16.57 -10.08
C ILE A 10 13.73 -16.11 -9.69
N GLU A 11 12.87 -15.78 -10.65
CA GLU A 11 11.52 -15.25 -10.42
C GLU A 11 10.66 -16.18 -9.56
N GLY A 12 10.65 -17.47 -9.89
CA GLY A 12 9.88 -18.46 -9.15
C GLY A 12 10.32 -18.56 -7.69
N ALA A 13 11.63 -18.52 -7.43
CA ALA A 13 12.16 -18.55 -6.07
C ALA A 13 11.86 -17.24 -5.29
N ALA A 14 11.97 -16.10 -5.97
CA ALA A 14 11.61 -14.79 -5.39
C ALA A 14 10.11 -14.70 -5.04
N LEU A 15 9.22 -15.17 -5.91
CA LEU A 15 7.79 -15.25 -5.63
C LEU A 15 7.49 -16.21 -4.47
N ALA A 16 8.15 -17.36 -4.42
CA ALA A 16 8.01 -18.30 -3.31
C ALA A 16 8.45 -17.69 -1.97
N TYR A 17 9.52 -16.87 -1.98
CA TYR A 17 9.95 -16.12 -0.80
C TYR A 17 8.87 -15.12 -0.34
N LEU A 18 8.32 -14.32 -1.26
CA LEU A 18 7.30 -13.31 -0.94
C LEU A 18 5.98 -13.91 -0.46
N ARG A 19 5.62 -15.11 -0.93
CA ARG A 19 4.41 -15.85 -0.53
C ARG A 19 4.39 -16.29 0.93
N ARG A 20 5.51 -16.22 1.65
CA ARG A 20 5.56 -16.52 3.10
C ARG A 20 4.71 -15.54 3.92
N ALA A 21 4.58 -14.28 3.45
CA ALA A 21 3.73 -13.26 4.05
C ALA A 21 3.09 -12.39 2.94
N PRO A 22 2.07 -12.90 2.23
CA PRO A 22 1.55 -12.29 1.02
C PRO A 22 0.97 -10.89 1.25
N TYR A 23 0.35 -10.64 2.39
CA TYR A 23 -0.22 -9.36 2.77
C TYR A 23 0.84 -8.29 3.12
N LEU A 24 2.01 -8.69 3.62
CA LEU A 24 3.16 -7.77 3.83
C LEU A 24 3.88 -7.49 2.51
N ASN A 25 3.92 -8.47 1.62
CA ASN A 25 4.71 -8.45 0.39
C ASN A 25 3.88 -8.17 -0.86
N VAL A 26 2.62 -7.76 -0.72
CA VAL A 26 1.69 -7.59 -1.85
C VAL A 26 2.22 -6.61 -2.89
N PHE A 27 2.87 -5.52 -2.48
CA PHE A 27 3.46 -4.56 -3.40
C PHE A 27 4.56 -5.19 -4.27
N LEU A 28 5.50 -5.91 -3.67
CA LEU A 28 6.60 -6.56 -4.38
C LEU A 28 6.08 -7.65 -5.32
N THR A 29 5.12 -8.45 -4.86
CA THR A 29 4.49 -9.48 -5.66
C THR A 29 3.74 -8.88 -6.86
N HIS A 30 2.97 -7.81 -6.63
CA HIS A 30 2.27 -7.08 -7.68
C HIS A 30 3.23 -6.53 -8.75
N THR A 31 4.30 -5.87 -8.30
CA THR A 31 5.33 -5.31 -9.19
C THR A 31 5.97 -6.38 -10.05
N MET A 32 6.29 -7.55 -9.47
CA MET A 32 6.87 -8.65 -10.23
C MET A 32 5.91 -9.24 -11.27
N LEU A 33 4.61 -9.32 -10.98
CA LEU A 33 3.64 -10.00 -11.83
C LEU A 33 2.97 -9.09 -12.87
N HIS A 34 2.79 -7.79 -12.55
CA HIS A 34 1.91 -6.91 -13.33
C HIS A 34 2.60 -5.72 -13.99
N ASP A 35 3.79 -5.33 -13.53
CA ASP A 35 4.46 -4.11 -13.97
C ASP A 35 5.47 -4.30 -15.11
N SER A 36 5.34 -5.36 -15.89
CA SER A 36 6.22 -5.64 -17.04
C SER A 36 6.22 -4.55 -18.14
N ARG A 37 5.17 -3.71 -18.19
CA ARG A 37 5.01 -2.65 -19.20
C ARG A 37 5.55 -1.28 -18.75
N THR A 38 5.82 -1.06 -17.47
CA THR A 38 6.20 0.24 -16.91
C THR A 38 7.70 0.36 -16.62
N GLY A 39 8.48 -0.71 -16.84
CA GLY A 39 9.91 -0.77 -16.51
C GLY A 39 10.19 -0.88 -14.99
N THR A 40 9.17 -0.85 -14.14
CA THR A 40 9.33 -0.94 -12.68
C THR A 40 9.88 -2.29 -12.23
N ARG A 41 9.64 -3.34 -13.02
CA ARG A 41 10.21 -4.68 -12.79
C ARG A 41 11.74 -4.69 -12.85
N ASP A 42 12.35 -3.81 -13.66
CA ASP A 42 13.81 -3.69 -13.79
C ASP A 42 14.46 -3.13 -12.51
N ASP A 43 13.68 -2.50 -11.65
CA ASP A 43 14.10 -2.00 -10.35
C ASP A 43 13.98 -3.03 -9.22
N VAL A 44 13.52 -4.26 -9.53
CA VAL A 44 13.45 -5.34 -8.53
C VAL A 44 14.82 -5.98 -8.38
N ALA A 45 15.31 -5.97 -7.15
CA ALA A 45 16.58 -6.58 -6.72
C ALA A 45 16.31 -7.78 -5.82
N VAL A 46 17.04 -8.86 -6.01
CA VAL A 46 16.89 -10.12 -5.27
C VAL A 46 18.23 -10.47 -4.59
N ALA A 47 18.20 -10.67 -3.28
CA ALA A 47 19.35 -11.16 -2.53
C ALA A 47 19.41 -12.69 -2.61
N VAL A 48 20.49 -13.23 -3.15
CA VAL A 48 20.68 -14.66 -3.37
C VAL A 48 21.97 -15.18 -2.75
N ASP A 49 21.95 -16.44 -2.33
CA ASP A 49 23.14 -17.23 -2.03
C ASP A 49 22.95 -18.64 -2.59
N GLY A 50 23.77 -18.97 -3.58
CA GLY A 50 23.52 -20.14 -4.42
C GLY A 50 22.16 -20.05 -5.13
N ARG A 51 21.25 -20.98 -4.82
CA ARG A 51 19.87 -21.02 -5.34
C ARG A 51 18.83 -20.47 -4.37
N SER A 52 19.24 -20.06 -3.17
CA SER A 52 18.34 -19.60 -2.11
C SER A 52 18.15 -18.10 -2.18
N VAL A 53 16.88 -17.66 -2.00
CA VAL A 53 16.49 -16.24 -1.92
C VAL A 53 16.37 -15.86 -0.45
N TYR A 54 17.04 -14.76 -0.08
CA TYR A 54 17.08 -14.19 1.27
C TYR A 54 16.40 -12.82 1.36
N GLY A 55 15.94 -12.28 0.24
CA GLY A 55 15.20 -11.04 0.22
C GLY A 55 14.91 -10.57 -1.19
N VAL A 56 13.88 -9.73 -1.28
CA VAL A 56 13.45 -9.04 -2.50
C VAL A 56 13.23 -7.58 -2.14
N ALA A 57 13.71 -6.67 -2.99
CA ALA A 57 13.44 -5.24 -2.83
C ALA A 57 13.09 -4.60 -4.18
N TYR A 58 12.17 -3.65 -4.15
CA TYR A 58 11.97 -2.69 -5.24
C TYR A 58 12.79 -1.45 -4.95
N CYS A 59 13.71 -1.09 -5.83
CA CYS A 59 14.70 -0.01 -5.68
C CYS A 59 14.45 1.13 -6.68
N GLY A 60 13.20 1.54 -6.88
CA GLY A 60 12.81 2.65 -7.76
C GLY A 60 12.58 3.96 -6.98
N ARG A 61 11.49 4.67 -7.31
CA ARG A 61 11.13 5.93 -6.61
C ARG A 61 10.85 5.75 -5.11
N GLN A 62 10.54 4.55 -4.70
CA GLN A 62 10.46 4.12 -3.31
C GLN A 62 11.29 2.86 -3.14
N LEU A 63 11.88 2.68 -1.98
CA LEU A 63 12.49 1.43 -1.58
C LEU A 63 11.45 0.64 -0.77
N VAL A 64 11.00 -0.48 -1.33
CA VAL A 64 10.17 -1.45 -0.60
C VAL A 64 11.01 -2.70 -0.38
N ILE A 65 11.20 -3.10 0.88
CA ILE A 65 12.12 -4.18 1.21
C ILE A 65 11.45 -5.27 2.04
N ALA A 66 11.59 -6.52 1.57
CA ALA A 66 11.26 -7.74 2.28
C ALA A 66 12.51 -8.62 2.29
N ALA A 67 13.19 -8.74 3.42
CA ALA A 67 14.48 -9.42 3.49
C ALA A 67 14.71 -10.05 4.86
N GLU A 68 15.50 -11.11 4.89
CA GLU A 68 16.09 -11.60 6.13
C GLU A 68 17.20 -10.65 6.60
N PRO A 69 17.42 -10.47 7.91
CA PRO A 69 18.43 -9.54 8.43
C PRO A 69 19.82 -9.73 7.81
N ALA A 70 20.21 -10.97 7.52
CA ALA A 70 21.49 -11.30 6.90
C ALA A 70 21.68 -10.73 5.49
N ALA A 71 20.59 -10.40 4.77
CA ALA A 71 20.63 -9.83 3.42
C ALA A 71 20.73 -8.30 3.42
N LEU A 72 20.45 -7.63 4.54
CA LEU A 72 20.37 -6.17 4.60
C LEU A 72 21.69 -5.46 4.24
N PRO A 73 22.89 -5.93 4.64
CA PRO A 73 24.14 -5.29 4.22
C PRO A 73 24.34 -5.28 2.69
N ALA A 74 23.94 -6.36 2.00
CA ALA A 74 24.02 -6.44 0.54
C ALA A 74 23.05 -5.45 -0.14
N PHE A 75 21.82 -5.31 0.37
CA PHE A 75 20.89 -4.28 -0.10
C PHE A 75 21.38 -2.87 0.18
N ALA A 76 21.97 -2.59 1.35
CA ALA A 76 22.50 -1.28 1.68
C ALA A 76 23.61 -0.85 0.69
N GLU A 77 24.52 -1.74 0.35
CA GLU A 77 25.56 -1.47 -0.66
C GLU A 77 24.97 -1.29 -2.07
N HIS A 78 23.94 -2.06 -2.42
CA HIS A 78 23.26 -1.93 -3.70
C HIS A 78 22.55 -0.55 -3.84
N VAL A 79 21.81 -0.12 -2.82
CA VAL A 79 21.09 1.15 -2.80
C VAL A 79 22.06 2.34 -2.79
N ARG A 80 23.19 2.24 -2.08
CA ARG A 80 24.21 3.29 -2.03
C ARG A 80 24.67 3.78 -3.40
N ARG A 81 24.68 2.88 -4.40
CA ARG A 81 25.06 3.20 -5.78
C ARG A 81 23.94 3.83 -6.60
N ARG A 82 22.69 3.69 -6.18
CA ARG A 82 21.52 4.11 -6.98
C ARG A 82 20.99 5.47 -6.58
N ARG A 83 20.82 5.78 -5.32
CA ARG A 83 20.28 7.03 -4.74
C ARG A 83 19.07 7.64 -5.45
N GLY A 84 18.12 8.18 -4.73
CA GLY A 84 17.00 8.95 -5.29
C GLY A 84 15.61 8.46 -4.87
N GLU A 85 15.54 7.48 -3.98
CA GLU A 85 14.30 7.07 -3.36
C GLU A 85 13.72 8.18 -2.48
N ARG A 86 12.41 8.37 -2.61
CA ARG A 86 11.67 9.36 -1.82
C ARG A 86 11.08 8.77 -0.54
N MET A 87 11.14 7.45 -0.41
CA MET A 87 10.54 6.72 0.69
C MET A 87 11.19 5.36 0.85
N ILE A 88 11.36 4.93 2.10
CA ILE A 88 11.68 3.54 2.46
C ILE A 88 10.50 3.00 3.25
N VAL A 89 9.94 1.84 2.86
CA VAL A 89 8.79 1.23 3.51
C VAL A 89 8.88 -0.29 3.51
N GLY A 90 8.36 -0.92 4.57
CA GLY A 90 8.28 -2.37 4.73
C GLY A 90 8.05 -2.77 6.17
N ASP A 91 8.30 -4.04 6.46
CA ASP A 91 8.27 -4.55 7.82
C ASP A 91 9.11 -3.66 8.75
N ARG A 92 8.56 -3.32 9.92
CA ARG A 92 9.12 -2.33 10.82
C ARG A 92 10.52 -2.68 11.31
N ASP A 93 10.74 -3.94 11.67
CA ASP A 93 12.02 -4.37 12.20
C ASP A 93 13.08 -4.44 11.10
N ILE A 94 12.68 -4.82 9.90
CA ILE A 94 13.54 -4.85 8.71
C ILE A 94 13.92 -3.42 8.30
N VAL A 95 12.96 -2.50 8.19
CA VAL A 95 13.24 -1.09 7.86
C VAL A 95 14.13 -0.43 8.91
N ARG A 96 13.90 -0.67 10.19
CA ARG A 96 14.75 -0.18 11.27
C ARG A 96 16.18 -0.73 11.19
N ALA A 97 16.32 -2.03 10.96
CA ALA A 97 17.63 -2.65 10.81
C ALA A 97 18.35 -2.12 9.56
N PHE A 98 17.63 -1.99 8.44
CA PHE A 98 18.17 -1.41 7.22
C PHE A 98 18.60 0.05 7.41
N TRP A 99 17.75 0.87 8.07
CA TRP A 99 18.06 2.28 8.34
C TRP A 99 19.36 2.47 9.13
N ARG A 100 19.66 1.61 10.12
CA ARG A 100 20.93 1.66 10.87
C ARG A 100 22.16 1.46 9.97
N LEU A 101 22.02 0.75 8.85
CA LEU A 101 23.12 0.50 7.91
C LEU A 101 23.33 1.66 6.92
N VAL A 102 22.30 2.48 6.69
CA VAL A 102 22.34 3.50 5.64
C VAL A 102 22.32 4.94 6.18
N ALA A 103 21.94 5.15 7.42
CA ALA A 103 21.68 6.48 8.02
C ALA A 103 22.87 7.45 7.94
N ASP A 104 24.11 6.97 8.00
CA ASP A 104 25.31 7.81 7.98
C ASP A 104 25.55 8.50 6.63
N TRP A 105 25.07 7.92 5.54
CA TRP A 105 25.28 8.43 4.18
C TRP A 105 23.99 8.75 3.42
N HIS A 106 22.83 8.34 3.94
CA HIS A 106 21.53 8.64 3.35
C HIS A 106 21.02 10.00 3.86
N PRO A 107 20.26 10.78 3.04
CA PRO A 107 19.57 11.97 3.52
C PRO A 107 18.71 11.69 4.75
N LYS A 108 18.64 12.64 5.67
CA LYS A 108 17.75 12.49 6.84
C LYS A 108 16.28 12.50 6.40
N PRO A 109 15.44 11.59 6.91
CA PRO A 109 14.02 11.61 6.61
C PRO A 109 13.35 12.87 7.16
N ARG A 110 12.52 13.51 6.35
CA ARG A 110 11.68 14.65 6.75
C ARG A 110 10.50 14.22 7.64
N LEU A 111 10.07 12.95 7.50
CA LEU A 111 8.99 12.36 8.29
C LEU A 111 9.24 10.87 8.50
N ILE A 112 9.08 10.43 9.74
CA ILE A 112 9.12 9.01 10.11
C ILE A 112 7.74 8.61 10.62
N ARG A 113 7.12 7.65 9.96
CA ARG A 113 5.97 6.91 10.47
C ARG A 113 6.51 5.65 11.12
N ASP A 114 6.80 5.75 12.42
CA ASP A 114 7.54 4.72 13.15
C ASP A 114 6.79 3.39 13.25
N ARG A 115 5.46 3.46 13.33
CA ARG A 115 4.61 2.28 13.38
C ARG A 115 3.33 2.50 12.58
N GLN A 116 3.10 1.61 11.64
CA GLN A 116 1.86 1.54 10.88
C GLN A 116 1.33 0.10 10.99
N LEU A 117 0.13 -0.04 11.57
CA LEU A 117 -0.48 -1.35 11.74
C LEU A 117 -0.88 -1.89 10.37
N VAL A 118 -0.36 -3.06 10.03
CA VAL A 118 -0.85 -3.84 8.88
C VAL A 118 -2.06 -4.62 9.36
N MET A 119 -3.19 -4.40 8.70
CA MET A 119 -4.46 -5.01 9.07
C MET A 119 -4.96 -5.88 7.93
N LEU A 120 -5.51 -7.03 8.27
CA LEU A 120 -5.99 -8.06 7.36
C LEU A 120 -7.45 -8.39 7.65
N LEU A 121 -8.24 -8.52 6.60
CA LEU A 121 -9.58 -9.08 6.63
C LEU A 121 -9.58 -10.38 5.83
N GLU A 122 -9.87 -11.49 6.48
CA GLU A 122 -10.01 -12.80 5.85
C GLU A 122 -11.44 -13.06 5.41
N GLY A 123 -11.61 -13.90 4.40
CA GLY A 123 -12.94 -14.39 4.00
C GLY A 123 -13.63 -15.07 5.20
N GLY A 124 -14.85 -14.66 5.49
CA GLY A 124 -15.62 -15.14 6.66
C GLY A 124 -15.47 -14.29 7.93
N ALA A 125 -14.47 -13.41 8.03
CA ALA A 125 -14.30 -12.49 9.15
C ALA A 125 -15.04 -11.15 8.98
N LEU A 126 -15.65 -10.91 7.81
CA LEU A 126 -16.44 -9.70 7.56
C LEU A 126 -17.60 -9.63 8.54
N ARG A 127 -17.64 -8.56 9.33
CA ARG A 127 -18.68 -8.33 10.32
C ARG A 127 -19.92 -7.70 9.69
N PRO A 128 -21.12 -7.90 10.26
CA PRO A 128 -22.32 -7.21 9.83
C PRO A 128 -22.13 -5.69 9.82
N TYR A 129 -22.58 -5.03 8.77
CA TYR A 129 -22.46 -3.59 8.58
C TYR A 129 -23.78 -2.99 8.09
N PRO A 130 -24.05 -1.67 8.36
CA PRO A 130 -25.27 -1.02 7.94
C PRO A 130 -25.30 -0.78 6.43
N ARG A 131 -26.48 -0.82 5.82
CA ARG A 131 -26.68 -0.52 4.38
C ARG A 131 -27.10 0.94 4.19
N LEU A 132 -26.20 1.89 4.54
CA LEU A 132 -26.48 3.34 4.53
C LEU A 132 -25.99 4.06 3.27
N ALA A 133 -25.27 3.38 2.39
CA ALA A 133 -24.70 3.97 1.18
C ALA A 133 -24.78 2.99 0.02
N GLU A 134 -25.05 3.51 -1.17
CA GLU A 134 -24.78 2.77 -2.42
C GLU A 134 -23.28 2.73 -2.65
N VAL A 135 -22.74 1.54 -2.95
CA VAL A 135 -21.32 1.37 -3.23
C VAL A 135 -21.12 0.90 -4.66
N ARG A 136 -20.25 1.56 -5.39
CA ARG A 136 -19.92 1.27 -6.79
C ARG A 136 -18.54 1.79 -7.16
N HIS A 137 -18.06 1.42 -8.33
CA HIS A 137 -16.90 2.09 -8.92
C HIS A 137 -17.20 3.56 -9.20
N ALA A 138 -16.20 4.42 -9.01
CA ALA A 138 -16.29 5.82 -9.41
C ALA A 138 -16.51 5.94 -10.92
N ARG A 139 -17.30 6.92 -11.33
CA ARG A 139 -17.56 7.25 -12.74
C ARG A 139 -16.56 8.29 -13.24
N PRO A 140 -16.27 8.36 -14.55
CA PRO A 140 -15.36 9.37 -15.11
C PRO A 140 -15.75 10.80 -14.74
N GLU A 141 -17.04 11.12 -14.68
CA GLU A 141 -17.59 12.44 -14.35
C GLU A 141 -17.28 12.83 -12.89
N GLU A 142 -17.03 11.86 -12.02
CA GLU A 142 -16.72 12.06 -10.60
C GLU A 142 -15.22 12.26 -10.34
N SER A 143 -14.39 12.25 -11.39
CA SER A 143 -12.93 12.30 -11.25
C SER A 143 -12.43 13.53 -10.48
N SER A 144 -13.06 14.68 -10.64
CA SER A 144 -12.71 15.90 -9.89
C SER A 144 -13.00 15.70 -8.39
N ALA A 145 -14.20 15.24 -8.04
CA ALA A 145 -14.61 15.05 -6.64
C ALA A 145 -13.73 14.00 -5.94
N VAL A 146 -13.39 12.90 -6.63
CA VAL A 146 -12.49 11.87 -6.10
C VAL A 146 -11.08 12.42 -5.93
N ALA A 147 -10.57 13.19 -6.89
CA ALA A 147 -9.25 13.82 -6.80
C ALA A 147 -9.17 14.83 -5.65
N ASP A 148 -10.23 15.65 -5.45
CA ASP A 148 -10.32 16.59 -4.35
C ASP A 148 -10.35 15.89 -2.99
N GLY A 149 -11.15 14.83 -2.85
CA GLY A 149 -11.19 14.00 -1.63
C GLY A 149 -9.85 13.33 -1.34
N SER A 150 -9.20 12.78 -2.36
CA SER A 150 -7.88 12.17 -2.23
C SER A 150 -6.80 13.19 -1.86
N ALA A 151 -6.80 14.38 -2.46
CA ALA A 151 -5.87 15.45 -2.12
C ALA A 151 -6.08 15.96 -0.70
N GLU A 152 -7.35 16.09 -0.25
CA GLU A 152 -7.69 16.48 1.12
C GLU A 152 -7.16 15.45 2.14
N MET A 153 -7.33 14.16 1.85
CA MET A 153 -6.78 13.09 2.67
C MET A 153 -5.26 13.22 2.83
N VAL A 154 -4.55 13.36 1.71
CA VAL A 154 -3.08 13.51 1.73
C VAL A 154 -2.66 14.76 2.51
N ARG A 155 -3.39 15.87 2.36
CA ARG A 155 -3.13 17.11 3.11
C ARG A 155 -3.32 16.93 4.61
N GLN A 156 -4.36 16.19 5.03
CA GLN A 156 -4.59 15.88 6.45
C GLN A 156 -3.50 14.97 7.04
N GLU A 157 -2.96 14.05 6.23
CA GLU A 157 -1.95 13.09 6.69
C GLU A 157 -0.51 13.61 6.61
N LEU A 158 -0.18 14.43 5.62
CA LEU A 158 1.19 14.85 5.30
C LEU A 158 1.42 16.36 5.39
N ALA A 159 0.37 17.15 5.66
CA ALA A 159 0.40 18.63 5.59
C ALA A 159 0.90 19.18 4.23
N VAL A 160 0.79 18.39 3.16
CA VAL A 160 1.23 18.74 1.80
C VAL A 160 0.07 18.54 0.83
N ASP A 161 -0.18 19.51 -0.05
CA ASP A 161 -1.10 19.30 -1.17
C ASP A 161 -0.38 18.54 -2.29
N PRO A 162 -0.80 17.30 -2.61
CA PRO A 162 -0.14 16.48 -3.62
C PRO A 162 -0.20 17.09 -5.02
N ARG A 163 -1.18 17.95 -5.31
CA ARG A 163 -1.34 18.63 -6.60
C ARG A 163 -0.23 19.63 -6.88
N ARG A 164 0.37 20.22 -5.83
CA ARG A 164 1.52 21.13 -5.97
C ARG A 164 2.83 20.40 -6.30
N GLY A 165 2.96 19.15 -5.84
CA GLY A 165 4.15 18.32 -6.06
C GLY A 165 4.07 17.38 -7.25
N SER A 166 2.86 17.19 -7.82
CA SER A 166 2.61 16.32 -8.97
C SER A 166 1.54 16.94 -9.86
N PRO A 167 1.93 17.64 -10.93
CA PRO A 167 0.97 18.22 -11.89
C PRO A 167 -0.01 17.20 -12.46
N ASP A 168 0.43 15.93 -12.54
CA ASP A 168 -0.35 14.82 -13.09
C ASP A 168 -1.25 14.13 -12.07
N PHE A 169 -1.39 14.65 -10.84
CA PHE A 169 -2.15 14.01 -9.78
C PHE A 169 -3.60 13.71 -10.19
N SER A 170 -4.32 14.73 -10.68
CA SER A 170 -5.71 14.59 -11.13
C SER A 170 -5.85 13.67 -12.34
N THR A 171 -4.90 13.71 -13.26
CA THR A 171 -4.83 12.82 -14.42
C THR A 171 -4.62 11.37 -13.98
N SER A 172 -3.76 11.14 -13.01
CA SER A 172 -3.53 9.82 -12.44
C SER A 172 -4.80 9.27 -11.78
N VAL A 173 -5.54 10.10 -11.02
CA VAL A 173 -6.82 9.69 -10.42
C VAL A 173 -7.83 9.31 -11.50
N ARG A 174 -7.97 10.12 -12.56
CA ARG A 174 -8.85 9.82 -13.70
C ARG A 174 -8.49 8.49 -14.36
N HIS A 175 -7.22 8.27 -14.65
CA HIS A 175 -6.74 7.03 -15.24
C HIS A 175 -7.04 5.80 -14.36
N MET A 176 -6.90 5.93 -13.04
CA MET A 176 -7.28 4.89 -12.10
C MET A 176 -8.79 4.62 -12.09
N ILE A 177 -9.63 5.66 -12.25
CA ILE A 177 -11.09 5.52 -12.36
C ILE A 177 -11.45 4.75 -13.63
N GLU A 178 -10.87 5.09 -14.78
CA GLU A 178 -11.05 4.38 -16.06
C GLU A 178 -10.71 2.88 -15.94
N ARG A 179 -9.72 2.55 -15.11
CA ARG A 179 -9.34 1.17 -14.79
C ARG A 179 -10.20 0.52 -13.68
N LYS A 180 -11.25 1.18 -13.21
CA LYS A 180 -12.14 0.72 -12.13
C LYS A 180 -11.41 0.43 -10.80
N LEU A 181 -10.35 1.17 -10.51
CA LEU A 181 -9.60 1.01 -9.26
C LEU A 181 -10.16 1.85 -8.11
N TRP A 182 -10.93 2.91 -8.40
CA TRP A 182 -11.59 3.72 -7.39
C TRP A 182 -13.02 3.27 -7.10
N TRP A 183 -13.33 3.20 -5.83
CA TRP A 183 -14.66 2.93 -5.29
C TRP A 183 -15.20 4.17 -4.59
N VAL A 184 -16.50 4.38 -4.71
CA VAL A 184 -17.22 5.44 -4.01
C VAL A 184 -18.41 4.87 -3.24
N GLY A 185 -18.65 5.42 -2.05
CA GLY A 185 -19.92 5.32 -1.34
C GLY A 185 -20.74 6.57 -1.65
N VAL A 186 -22.02 6.41 -1.98
CA VAL A 186 -22.95 7.49 -2.29
C VAL A 186 -24.11 7.44 -1.31
N ALA A 187 -24.39 8.55 -0.67
CA ALA A 187 -25.54 8.74 0.21
C ALA A 187 -26.11 10.14 -0.01
N ASP A 188 -27.43 10.30 0.07
CA ASP A 188 -28.14 11.57 -0.14
C ASP A 188 -27.74 12.25 -1.48
N GLY A 189 -27.47 11.45 -2.53
CA GLY A 189 -27.08 11.94 -3.86
C GLY A 189 -25.64 12.43 -3.99
N GLY A 190 -24.81 12.35 -2.93
CA GLY A 190 -23.43 12.81 -2.92
C GLY A 190 -22.42 11.72 -2.55
N ILE A 191 -21.14 11.90 -2.96
CA ILE A 191 -20.06 11.01 -2.56
C ILE A 191 -19.78 11.24 -1.08
N CYS A 192 -19.97 10.18 -0.27
CA CYS A 192 -19.75 10.17 1.17
C CYS A 192 -18.50 9.38 1.59
N PHE A 193 -17.91 8.62 0.68
CA PHE A 193 -16.75 7.77 0.95
C PHE A 193 -15.97 7.52 -0.35
N ILE A 194 -14.66 7.48 -0.25
CA ILE A 194 -13.79 7.04 -1.33
C ILE A 194 -12.77 6.04 -0.81
N CYS A 195 -12.38 5.08 -1.64
CA CYS A 195 -11.17 4.29 -1.48
C CYS A 195 -10.72 3.74 -2.83
N HIS A 196 -9.46 3.29 -2.93
CA HIS A 196 -9.01 2.65 -4.14
C HIS A 196 -8.29 1.33 -3.86
N ILE A 197 -8.27 0.49 -4.87
CA ILE A 197 -7.45 -0.71 -4.91
C ILE A 197 -6.01 -0.28 -5.21
N GLY A 198 -5.10 -0.62 -4.31
CA GLY A 198 -3.66 -0.50 -4.49
C GLY A 198 -3.09 -1.75 -5.16
N PRO A 199 -1.92 -2.25 -4.73
CA PRO A 199 -1.36 -3.49 -5.24
C PRO A 199 -2.22 -4.71 -4.85
N TRP A 200 -2.17 -5.73 -5.69
CA TRP A 200 -2.87 -7.01 -5.44
C TRP A 200 -2.04 -8.19 -5.94
N CYS A 201 -2.35 -9.36 -5.41
CA CYS A 201 -1.86 -10.65 -5.87
C CYS A 201 -2.94 -11.72 -5.70
N GLU A 202 -2.65 -12.97 -6.04
CA GLU A 202 -3.60 -14.09 -5.91
C GLU A 202 -4.18 -14.28 -4.50
N ARG A 203 -3.48 -13.81 -3.47
CA ARG A 203 -3.80 -14.05 -2.04
C ARG A 203 -4.44 -12.86 -1.35
N THR A 204 -4.21 -11.64 -1.83
CA THR A 204 -4.69 -10.43 -1.16
C THR A 204 -4.81 -9.25 -2.11
N VAL A 205 -5.78 -8.38 -1.84
CA VAL A 205 -5.91 -7.04 -2.42
C VAL A 205 -5.66 -6.01 -1.33
N GLN A 206 -4.83 -5.01 -1.61
CA GLN A 206 -4.58 -3.93 -0.65
C GLN A 206 -5.46 -2.71 -0.94
N LEU A 207 -6.16 -2.23 0.08
CA LEU A 207 -6.93 -0.99 0.02
C LEU A 207 -6.08 0.21 0.41
N GLN A 208 -6.27 1.31 -0.30
CA GLN A 208 -5.59 2.58 -0.08
C GLN A 208 -6.56 3.76 -0.26
N GLY A 209 -6.16 4.95 0.18
CA GLY A 209 -6.92 6.16 -0.07
C GLY A 209 -8.31 6.17 0.58
N ILE A 210 -8.48 5.52 1.72
CA ILE A 210 -9.76 5.42 2.45
C ILE A 210 -10.04 6.76 3.13
N TRP A 211 -11.11 7.43 2.68
CA TRP A 211 -11.46 8.74 3.21
C TRP A 211 -12.96 9.01 3.20
N THR A 212 -13.40 9.76 4.19
CA THR A 212 -14.78 10.28 4.36
C THR A 212 -14.71 11.79 4.57
N PRO A 213 -15.52 12.59 3.87
CA PRO A 213 -15.61 14.03 4.08
C PRO A 213 -15.83 14.36 5.57
N PRO A 214 -15.10 15.33 6.16
CA PRO A 214 -15.21 15.64 7.59
C PRO A 214 -16.64 15.87 8.07
N ALA A 215 -17.45 16.56 7.29
CA ALA A 215 -18.86 16.85 7.61
C ALA A 215 -19.78 15.61 7.65
N LEU A 216 -19.33 14.47 7.09
CA LEU A 216 -20.09 13.22 7.01
C LEU A 216 -19.58 12.14 7.98
N ARG A 217 -18.54 12.46 8.77
CA ARG A 217 -17.98 11.54 9.76
C ARG A 217 -18.94 11.32 10.94
N GLY A 218 -18.78 10.18 11.62
CA GLY A 218 -19.61 9.83 12.78
C GLY A 218 -21.00 9.30 12.46
N ARG A 219 -21.41 9.26 11.17
CA ARG A 219 -22.75 8.86 10.70
C ARG A 219 -22.86 7.38 10.30
N GLY A 220 -21.82 6.58 10.51
CA GLY A 220 -21.80 5.16 10.10
C GLY A 220 -21.51 4.92 8.62
N LEU A 221 -21.44 5.96 7.78
CA LEU A 221 -21.28 5.89 6.33
C LEU A 221 -19.97 5.20 5.90
N ALA A 222 -18.87 5.45 6.64
CA ALA A 222 -17.59 4.78 6.37
C ALA A 222 -17.68 3.27 6.62
N THR A 223 -18.35 2.83 7.70
CA THR A 223 -18.53 1.40 7.99
C THR A 223 -19.42 0.74 6.94
N ALA A 224 -20.50 1.42 6.53
CA ALA A 224 -21.39 0.96 5.48
C ALA A 224 -20.65 0.77 4.14
N SER A 225 -19.91 1.81 3.73
CA SER A 225 -19.21 1.81 2.45
C SER A 225 -18.07 0.79 2.42
N LEU A 226 -17.20 0.80 3.45
CA LEU A 226 -16.07 -0.13 3.51
C LEU A 226 -16.53 -1.58 3.61
N GLY A 227 -17.56 -1.87 4.42
CA GLY A 227 -18.14 -3.22 4.54
C GLY A 227 -18.64 -3.74 3.19
N ALA A 228 -19.40 -2.90 2.44
CA ALA A 228 -19.92 -3.28 1.12
C ALA A 228 -18.81 -3.46 0.05
N ILE A 229 -17.73 -2.67 0.13
CA ILE A 229 -16.56 -2.86 -0.74
C ILE A 229 -15.87 -4.17 -0.41
N CYS A 230 -15.62 -4.42 0.89
CA CYS A 230 -14.97 -5.66 1.34
C CYS A 230 -15.78 -6.90 0.94
N GLU A 231 -17.10 -6.88 1.09
CA GLU A 231 -17.99 -7.97 0.67
C GLU A 231 -17.75 -8.35 -0.80
N ARG A 232 -17.72 -7.35 -1.70
CA ARG A 232 -17.49 -7.56 -3.14
C ARG A 232 -16.06 -8.01 -3.47
N LEU A 233 -15.07 -7.48 -2.76
CA LEU A 233 -13.67 -7.85 -3.01
C LEU A 233 -13.35 -9.26 -2.51
N LEU A 234 -13.99 -9.72 -1.45
CA LEU A 234 -13.83 -11.08 -0.93
C LEU A 234 -14.44 -12.16 -1.83
N GLU A 235 -15.30 -11.79 -2.80
CA GLU A 235 -15.74 -12.71 -3.86
C GLU A 235 -14.58 -13.09 -4.82
N ALA A 236 -13.59 -12.20 -4.98
CA ALA A 236 -12.48 -12.37 -5.92
C ALA A 236 -11.11 -12.56 -5.27
N SER A 237 -10.97 -12.27 -3.98
CA SER A 237 -9.71 -12.35 -3.26
C SER A 237 -9.91 -13.01 -1.89
N PRO A 238 -9.07 -13.97 -1.48
CA PRO A 238 -9.18 -14.63 -0.17
C PRO A 238 -9.06 -13.66 1.00
N THR A 239 -8.29 -12.59 0.84
CA THR A 239 -8.06 -11.61 1.91
C THR A 239 -7.99 -10.19 1.36
N ILE A 240 -8.23 -9.21 2.24
CA ILE A 240 -8.04 -7.79 1.98
C ILE A 240 -7.08 -7.24 3.02
N SER A 241 -6.07 -6.49 2.58
CA SER A 241 -5.09 -5.87 3.47
C SER A 241 -5.13 -4.34 3.37
N LEU A 242 -4.64 -3.69 4.38
CA LEU A 242 -4.35 -2.26 4.43
C LEU A 242 -3.29 -1.99 5.51
N TYR A 243 -2.72 -0.79 5.52
CA TYR A 243 -1.93 -0.35 6.66
C TYR A 243 -2.31 1.07 7.08
N VAL A 244 -2.21 1.37 8.38
CA VAL A 244 -2.67 2.60 8.99
C VAL A 244 -1.71 3.05 10.08
N ASN A 245 -1.48 4.37 10.20
CA ASN A 245 -0.67 4.94 11.27
C ASN A 245 -1.28 4.59 12.64
N ASP A 246 -0.46 4.21 13.61
CA ASP A 246 -0.89 3.78 14.94
C ASP A 246 -1.64 4.87 15.72
N PHE A 247 -1.36 6.13 15.44
CA PHE A 247 -2.06 7.27 16.04
C PHE A 247 -3.43 7.57 15.40
N ASN A 248 -3.81 6.92 14.28
CA ASN A 248 -5.10 7.11 13.62
C ASN A 248 -6.18 6.19 14.23
N GLU A 249 -6.47 6.41 15.52
CA GLU A 249 -7.40 5.58 16.29
C GLU A 249 -8.78 5.45 15.64
N LYS A 250 -9.28 6.53 14.98
CA LYS A 250 -10.58 6.52 14.31
C LYS A 250 -10.61 5.56 13.13
N ALA A 251 -9.57 5.52 12.33
CA ALA A 251 -9.45 4.59 11.21
C ALA A 251 -9.27 3.15 11.72
N ILE A 252 -8.42 2.94 12.73
CA ILE A 252 -8.22 1.62 13.37
C ILE A 252 -9.55 1.08 13.90
N ALA A 253 -10.33 1.92 14.59
CA ALA A 253 -11.65 1.54 15.09
C ALA A 253 -12.64 1.18 13.96
N LEU A 254 -12.62 1.92 12.85
CA LEU A 254 -13.39 1.61 11.64
C LEU A 254 -13.01 0.23 11.10
N TYR A 255 -11.72 -0.04 10.90
CA TYR A 255 -11.24 -1.30 10.32
C TYR A 255 -11.58 -2.50 11.21
N ARG A 256 -11.36 -2.39 12.52
CA ARG A 256 -11.77 -3.43 13.49
C ARG A 256 -13.27 -3.69 13.48
N ARG A 257 -14.08 -2.63 13.31
CA ARG A 257 -15.54 -2.77 13.24
C ARG A 257 -15.99 -3.54 11.99
N VAL A 258 -15.29 -3.40 10.88
CA VAL A 258 -15.55 -4.16 9.64
C VAL A 258 -15.06 -5.60 9.75
N GLY A 259 -14.08 -5.89 10.60
CA GLY A 259 -13.55 -7.24 10.83
C GLY A 259 -12.06 -7.39 10.57
N PHE A 260 -11.35 -6.30 10.25
CA PHE A 260 -9.90 -6.35 10.09
C PHE A 260 -9.19 -6.62 11.41
N GLU A 261 -8.16 -7.46 11.35
CA GLU A 261 -7.29 -7.79 12.48
C GLU A 261 -5.86 -7.30 12.21
N HIS A 262 -5.14 -6.98 13.28
CA HIS A 262 -3.73 -6.56 13.22
C HIS A 262 -2.85 -7.79 13.04
N VAL A 263 -2.00 -7.79 11.99
CA VAL A 263 -1.17 -8.94 11.60
C VAL A 263 0.32 -8.62 11.47
N GLY A 264 0.72 -7.37 11.62
CA GLY A 264 2.12 -6.95 11.54
C GLY A 264 2.26 -5.44 11.56
N ASP A 265 3.48 -4.96 11.62
CA ASP A 265 3.79 -3.55 11.67
C ASP A 265 4.68 -3.15 10.49
N PHE A 266 4.36 -2.03 9.83
CA PHE A 266 5.24 -1.36 8.88
C PHE A 266 5.90 -0.13 9.52
N GLN A 267 7.02 0.27 8.94
CA GLN A 267 7.63 1.58 9.12
C GLN A 267 7.81 2.26 7.77
N THR A 268 7.61 3.58 7.74
CA THR A 268 7.87 4.39 6.55
C THR A 268 8.78 5.56 6.90
N LEU A 269 9.86 5.71 6.16
CA LEU A 269 10.76 6.86 6.17
C LEU A 269 10.50 7.67 4.90
N LEU A 270 10.17 8.97 5.02
CA LEU A 270 9.90 9.88 3.90
C LEU A 270 11.02 10.92 3.80
N PHE A 271 11.55 11.15 2.59
CA PHE A 271 12.67 12.05 2.29
C PHE A 271 12.23 13.28 1.50
#